data_c65fad26c988fa887bc6c6ecae13f8e5
#
_entry.id   c65fad26c988fa887bc6c6ecae13f8e5
#
_cell.length_a   1.000
_cell.length_b   1.000
_cell.length_c   1.000
_cell.angle_alpha   90.00
_cell.angle_beta   90.00
_cell.angle_gamma   90.00
#
_symmetry.space_group_name_H-M   'P 1'
#
loop_
_entity.id
_entity.type
_entity.pdbx_description
1 polymer ?
#
loop_
_entity_poly.entity_id
_entity_poly.type
_entity_poly.pdbx_seq_one_letter_code
_entity_poly.pdbx_strand_id
1 'polypeptide(L)'
;LFNTQVKQTKQPSTLISIVTSVGSKAKVLSTNVDVHNGVYIQSHPSNSSNVMIGGASMLSNTSLGHVLEPGDSVFLQVSNLNAIYGKSISGNSNISILGS
;
A
#
# COMPACT_ATOMS: atom_id res chain seq x y z
N LEU A 1 -20.39 0.98 -37.28
CA LEU A 1 -20.15 1.00 -36.62
C LEU A 1 -19.73 0.92 -35.95
N PHE A 2 -19.48 0.92 -35.80
CA PHE A 2 -18.99 0.91 -35.03
C PHE A 2 -18.91 0.81 -34.08
N ASN A 3 -18.82 0.54 -33.78
CA ASN A 3 -18.68 0.40 -32.80
C ASN A 3 -18.24 0.37 -32.21
N THR A 4 -18.10 0.50 -32.12
CA THR A 4 -17.54 0.59 -31.42
C THR A 4 -17.53 0.64 -30.47
N GLN A 5 -17.49 0.24 -30.14
CA GLN A 5 -17.36 0.23 -29.15
C GLN A 5 -16.51 0.13 -28.58
N VAL A 6 -16.37 0.61 -28.23
CA VAL A 6 -15.52 0.66 -27.54
C VAL A 6 -15.45 -0.18 -26.60
N LYS A 7 -14.73 -0.66 -26.49
CA LYS A 7 -14.63 -1.44 -25.65
C LYS A 7 -14.23 -0.93 -24.57
N GLN A 8 -14.84 -0.95 -23.75
CA GLN A 8 -14.37 -0.55 -22.64
C GLN A 8 -13.51 -1.44 -22.10
N THR A 9 -12.42 -0.99 -21.61
CA THR A 9 -11.54 -1.76 -20.81
C THR A 9 -12.27 -2.25 -19.62
N LYS A 10 -12.17 -3.56 -19.40
CA LYS A 10 -12.78 -4.13 -18.27
C LYS A 10 -12.04 -3.70 -17.07
N GLN A 11 -12.64 -2.92 -16.25
CA GLN A 11 -12.10 -2.52 -14.96
C GLN A 11 -12.40 -3.61 -13.94
N PRO A 12 -11.50 -3.87 -13.00
CA PRO A 12 -11.83 -4.72 -11.88
C PRO A 12 -13.05 -4.17 -11.18
N SER A 13 -14.02 -5.02 -10.90
CA SER A 13 -15.24 -4.58 -10.22
C SER A 13 -15.09 -4.60 -8.71
N THR A 14 -13.99 -5.14 -8.20
CA THR A 14 -13.79 -5.31 -6.77
C THR A 14 -12.66 -4.40 -6.31
N LEU A 15 -12.94 -3.59 -5.31
CA LEU A 15 -11.90 -2.84 -4.62
C LEU A 15 -11.19 -3.75 -3.65
N ILE A 16 -9.90 -3.54 -3.53
CA ILE A 16 -9.07 -4.17 -2.51
C ILE A 16 -9.01 -3.20 -1.34
N SER A 17 -9.47 -3.63 -0.18
CA SER A 17 -9.50 -2.78 1.01
C SER A 17 -8.98 -3.59 2.18
N ILE A 18 -7.80 -3.23 2.66
CA ILE A 18 -7.09 -3.98 3.69
C ILE A 18 -6.56 -3.02 4.73
N VAL A 19 -6.60 -3.44 6.00
CA VAL A 19 -5.88 -2.76 7.07
C VAL A 19 -4.92 -3.77 7.66
N THR A 20 -3.64 -3.44 7.70
CA THR A 20 -2.62 -4.31 8.24
C THR A 20 -1.86 -3.61 9.37
N SER A 21 -1.45 -4.40 10.35
CA SER A 21 -0.68 -3.88 11.47
C SER A 21 0.80 -4.10 11.22
N VAL A 22 1.61 -3.09 11.51
CA VAL A 22 3.06 -3.16 11.39
C VAL A 22 3.70 -2.77 12.71
N GLY A 23 4.82 -3.42 13.00
CA GLY A 23 5.62 -3.11 14.17
C GLY A 23 6.91 -2.41 13.78
N SER A 24 7.89 -2.48 14.67
CA SER A 24 9.17 -1.75 14.49
C SER A 24 10.07 -2.40 13.44
N LYS A 25 9.77 -3.59 12.98
CA LYS A 25 10.53 -4.24 11.92
C LYS A 25 9.79 -4.14 10.60
N ALA A 26 10.53 -3.85 9.53
CA ALA A 26 9.94 -3.81 8.21
C ALA A 26 9.42 -5.19 7.83
N LYS A 27 8.24 -5.21 7.21
CA LYS A 27 7.64 -6.44 6.72
C LYS A 27 6.82 -6.14 5.48
N VAL A 28 6.55 -7.17 4.70
CA VAL A 28 5.65 -7.06 3.57
C VAL A 28 4.24 -6.74 4.10
N LEU A 29 3.54 -5.82 3.44
CA LEU A 29 2.23 -5.39 3.91
C LEU A 29 1.15 -6.40 3.58
N SER A 30 1.31 -7.16 2.52
CA SER A 30 0.30 -8.12 2.10
C SER A 30 0.96 -9.30 1.41
N THR A 31 0.21 -10.39 1.32
CA THR A 31 0.62 -11.54 0.54
C THR A 31 0.41 -11.25 -0.95
N ASN A 32 0.50 -12.28 -1.77
CA ASN A 32 0.38 -12.17 -3.21
C ASN A 32 -1.04 -11.75 -3.61
N VAL A 33 -1.23 -10.48 -3.89
CA VAL A 33 -2.49 -9.91 -4.36
C VAL A 33 -2.20 -9.04 -5.57
N ASP A 34 -2.72 -9.41 -6.71
CA ASP A 34 -2.54 -8.64 -7.94
C ASP A 34 -3.31 -7.34 -7.89
N VAL A 35 -2.69 -6.27 -8.39
CA VAL A 35 -3.33 -4.98 -8.58
C VAL A 35 -3.08 -4.51 -10.00
N HIS A 36 -4.04 -3.80 -10.55
CA HIS A 36 -4.01 -3.38 -11.95
C HIS A 36 -3.97 -1.87 -12.10
N ASN A 37 -4.60 -1.15 -11.18
CA ASN A 37 -4.73 0.30 -11.28
C ASN A 37 -3.96 1.04 -10.19
N GLY A 38 -3.11 0.33 -9.43
CA GLY A 38 -2.34 0.92 -8.36
C GLY A 38 -3.10 0.95 -7.05
N VAL A 39 -2.42 1.44 -6.02
CA VAL A 39 -2.97 1.43 -4.67
C VAL A 39 -2.66 2.73 -3.95
N TYR A 40 -3.57 3.12 -3.07
CA TYR A 40 -3.32 4.14 -2.06
C TYR A 40 -2.94 3.46 -0.77
N ILE A 41 -1.85 3.91 -0.19
CA ILE A 41 -1.38 3.45 1.11
C ILE A 41 -1.50 4.63 2.06
N GLN A 42 -2.18 4.40 3.18
CA GLN A 42 -2.39 5.46 4.16
C GLN A 42 -1.92 5.01 5.53
N SER A 43 -1.19 5.89 6.21
CA SER A 43 -0.98 5.74 7.64
C SER A 43 -2.32 6.02 8.32
N HIS A 44 -2.85 5.05 9.04
CA HIS A 44 -4.18 5.18 9.62
C HIS A 44 -4.24 6.42 10.51
N PRO A 45 -5.30 7.23 10.39
CA PRO A 45 -5.39 8.47 11.17
C PRO A 45 -5.33 8.29 12.68
N SER A 46 -5.68 7.11 13.18
CA SER A 46 -5.64 6.83 14.62
C SER A 46 -4.27 6.44 15.12
N ASN A 47 -3.27 6.30 14.23
CA ASN A 47 -1.92 5.95 14.66
C ASN A 47 -1.34 7.03 15.56
N SER A 48 -0.56 6.60 16.55
CA SER A 48 0.16 7.52 17.43
C SER A 48 1.61 7.73 16.98
N SER A 49 2.02 7.04 15.92
CA SER A 49 3.39 7.09 15.41
C SER A 49 3.35 7.11 13.89
N ASN A 50 4.43 7.62 13.31
CA ASN A 50 4.59 7.61 11.85
C ASN A 50 4.91 6.21 11.37
N VAL A 51 4.63 5.95 10.10
CA VAL A 51 5.00 4.70 9.45
C VAL A 51 5.99 5.01 8.32
N MET A 52 6.73 3.99 7.91
CA MET A 52 7.60 4.09 6.75
C MET A 52 7.15 3.05 5.73
N ILE A 53 7.12 3.47 4.48
CA ILE A 53 6.67 2.64 3.36
C ILE A 53 7.78 2.58 2.33
N GLY A 54 8.00 1.42 1.76
CA GLY A 54 9.00 1.27 0.71
C GLY A 54 8.98 -0.12 0.11
N GLY A 55 10.07 -0.47 -0.54
CA GLY A 55 10.25 -1.78 -1.16
C GLY A 55 11.03 -2.73 -0.26
N ALA A 56 11.36 -3.89 -0.81
CA ALA A 56 12.05 -4.95 -0.07
C ALA A 56 13.41 -4.52 0.47
N SER A 57 14.02 -3.50 -0.10
CA SER A 57 15.30 -2.98 0.40
C SER A 57 15.21 -2.46 1.84
N MET A 58 14.00 -2.14 2.32
CA MET A 58 13.81 -1.75 3.71
C MET A 58 14.16 -2.86 4.71
N LEU A 59 14.18 -4.11 4.27
CA LEU A 59 14.55 -5.22 5.14
C LEU A 59 15.99 -5.13 5.60
N SER A 60 16.86 -4.58 4.76
CA SER A 60 18.28 -4.41 5.10
C SER A 60 18.62 -3.00 5.55
N ASN A 61 17.82 -2.01 5.16
CA ASN A 61 18.06 -0.62 5.52
C ASN A 61 16.73 0.14 5.59
N THR A 62 16.19 0.27 6.79
CA THR A 62 14.88 0.90 6.98
C THR A 62 14.86 2.38 6.64
N SER A 63 16.02 3.04 6.59
CA SER A 63 16.06 4.46 6.22
C SER A 63 15.72 4.70 4.76
N LEU A 64 15.59 3.66 3.95
CA LEU A 64 15.17 3.77 2.56
C LEU A 64 13.66 3.95 2.41
N GLY A 65 12.90 3.82 3.50
CA GLY A 65 11.47 4.00 3.44
C GLY A 65 11.07 5.46 3.38
N HIS A 66 9.84 5.68 2.95
CA HIS A 66 9.22 7.00 2.91
C HIS A 66 8.30 7.15 4.11
N VAL A 67 8.43 8.27 4.82
CA VAL A 67 7.70 8.48 6.07
C VAL A 67 6.32 9.04 5.80
N LEU A 68 5.30 8.44 6.42
CA LEU A 68 3.93 8.93 6.40
C LEU A 68 3.49 9.22 7.83
N GLU A 69 3.02 10.44 8.08
CA GLU A 69 2.41 10.79 9.35
C GLU A 69 0.98 10.25 9.41
N PRO A 70 0.38 10.12 10.61
CA PRO A 70 -1.00 9.64 10.70
C PRO A 70 -1.93 10.46 9.82
N GLY A 71 -2.67 9.77 8.95
CA GLY A 71 -3.56 10.39 7.99
C GLY A 71 -2.96 10.65 6.62
N ASP A 72 -1.64 10.67 6.49
CA ASP A 72 -0.99 10.86 5.19
C ASP A 72 -1.16 9.64 4.31
N SER A 73 -1.25 9.85 3.02
CA SER A 73 -1.36 8.77 2.05
C SER A 73 -0.44 9.00 0.87
N VAL A 74 -0.15 7.92 0.17
CA VAL A 74 0.64 7.93 -1.04
C VAL A 74 0.04 6.95 -2.05
N PHE A 75 0.05 7.33 -3.31
CA PHE A 75 -0.38 6.45 -4.39
C PHE A 75 0.83 5.73 -4.96
N LEU A 76 0.72 4.41 -5.09
CA LEU A 76 1.80 3.58 -5.61
C LEU A 76 1.30 2.78 -6.81
N GLN A 77 2.08 2.82 -7.89
CA GLN A 77 1.81 2.05 -9.09
C GLN A 77 2.63 0.77 -9.00
N VAL A 78 2.01 -0.28 -8.49
CA VAL A 78 2.63 -1.60 -8.39
C VAL A 78 1.68 -2.63 -9.00
N SER A 79 2.21 -3.77 -9.37
CA SER A 79 1.39 -4.84 -9.94
C SER A 79 0.97 -5.88 -8.91
N ASN A 80 1.55 -5.83 -7.71
CA ASN A 80 1.23 -6.77 -6.65
C ASN A 80 1.52 -6.13 -5.30
N LEU A 81 0.62 -6.38 -4.33
CA LEU A 81 0.77 -5.80 -3.00
C LEU A 81 1.99 -6.34 -2.25
N ASN A 82 2.51 -7.49 -2.64
CA ASN A 82 3.70 -8.04 -1.98
C ASN A 82 4.99 -7.29 -2.31
N ALA A 83 4.91 -6.27 -3.18
CA ALA A 83 6.05 -5.40 -3.45
C ALA A 83 6.20 -4.29 -2.41
N ILE A 84 5.20 -4.10 -1.54
CA ILE A 84 5.16 -2.98 -0.62
C ILE A 84 5.50 -3.46 0.78
N TYR A 85 6.47 -2.79 1.40
CA TYR A 85 6.93 -3.08 2.74
C TYR A 85 6.68 -1.86 3.62
N GLY A 86 6.48 -2.10 4.90
CA GLY A 86 6.25 -1.02 5.84
C GLY A 86 6.68 -1.38 7.24
N LYS A 87 6.81 -0.35 8.05
CA LYS A 87 7.11 -0.49 9.48
C LYS A 87 6.54 0.69 10.23
N SER A 88 6.38 0.52 11.54
CA SER A 88 6.08 1.62 12.44
C SER A 88 7.38 2.19 12.99
N ILE A 89 7.44 3.50 13.15
CA ILE A 89 8.61 4.12 13.74
C ILE A 89 8.68 3.84 15.24
N SER A 90 7.53 3.75 15.89
CA SER A 90 7.49 3.45 17.33
C SER A 90 6.24 2.65 17.62
N GLY A 91 6.42 1.53 18.31
CA GLY A 91 5.30 0.64 18.67
C GLY A 91 4.65 0.02 17.46
N ASN A 92 3.34 -0.15 17.51
CA ASN A 92 2.55 -0.71 16.44
C ASN A 92 1.70 0.37 15.78
N SER A 93 1.51 0.24 14.50
CA SER A 93 0.70 1.16 13.72
C SER A 93 -0.11 0.38 12.70
N ASN A 94 -1.18 0.97 12.21
CA ASN A 94 -2.01 0.38 11.18
C ASN A 94 -1.79 1.11 9.86
N ILE A 95 -1.81 0.35 8.77
CA ILE A 95 -1.69 0.88 7.43
C ILE A 95 -2.90 0.43 6.65
N SER A 96 -3.57 1.40 6.03
CA SER A 96 -4.74 1.14 5.19
C SER A 96 -4.30 1.05 3.74
N ILE A 97 -4.84 0.09 3.01
CA ILE A 97 -4.54 -0.16 1.61
C ILE A 97 -5.85 -0.15 0.84
N LEU A 98 -5.91 0.67 -0.19
CA LEU A 98 -7.07 0.75 -1.06
C LEU A 98 -6.61 0.72 -2.51
N GLY A 99 -7.08 -0.25 -3.27
CA GLY A 99 -6.67 -0.39 -4.66
C GLY A 99 -7.60 -1.24 -5.50
N SER A 100 -7.18 -1.47 -6.70
CA SER A 100 -7.94 -2.33 -7.60
C SER A 100 -7.06 -2.92 -8.70
#